data_942a1df7317d81300f0158466626539d
#
_entry.id   942a1df7317d81300f0158466626539d
#
_cell.length_a   1.000
_cell.length_b   1.000
_cell.length_c   1.000
_cell.angle_alpha   90.00
_cell.angle_beta   90.00
_cell.angle_gamma   90.00
#
_symmetry.space_group_name_H-M   'P 1'
#
loop_
_entity.id
_entity.type
_entity.pdbx_description
1 polymer ?
#
loop_
_entity_poly.entity_id
_entity_poly.type
_entity_poly.pdbx_seq_one_letter_code
_entity_poly.pdbx_strand_id
1 'polypeptide(L)'
;MDTRFSAAIHALILIAGADKPLTSEQIAASVGTNPSYIRRLTGLLKQAGILASRQGVGGFRLLAEPGELSLYRIYRAVEGVEGVHVFDLHQNPNDACIVGRHIRPVLTGVFREAEAQAEYALGHTTLSDCMEKMRTEIDREEKGGEQPFSAEIAKAAET
;
A
#
# COMPACT_ATOMS: atom_id res chain seq x y z
N MET A 1 1.81 -8.28 -12.22
CA MET A 1 1.14 -7.85 -10.98
C MET A 1 1.77 -6.52 -10.58
N ASP A 2 0.96 -5.51 -10.32
CA ASP A 2 1.44 -4.18 -9.97
C ASP A 2 1.87 -4.14 -8.49
N THR A 3 3.01 -3.53 -8.20
CA THR A 3 3.56 -3.41 -6.84
C THR A 3 3.31 -2.03 -6.22
N ARG A 4 2.55 -1.15 -6.90
CA ARG A 4 2.27 0.22 -6.43
C ARG A 4 1.63 0.24 -5.05
N PHE A 5 0.69 -0.66 -4.81
CA PHE A 5 -0.03 -0.73 -3.54
C PHE A 5 0.91 -1.11 -2.38
N SER A 6 1.73 -2.15 -2.53
CA SER A 6 2.69 -2.53 -1.49
C SER A 6 3.76 -1.46 -1.26
N ALA A 7 4.27 -0.85 -2.33
CA ALA A 7 5.22 0.26 -2.24
C ALA A 7 4.62 1.50 -1.54
N ALA A 8 3.32 1.76 -1.76
CA ALA A 8 2.62 2.85 -1.08
C ALA A 8 2.49 2.60 0.43
N ILE A 9 2.10 1.40 0.84
CA ILE A 9 2.04 1.04 2.26
C ILE A 9 3.42 1.19 2.90
N HIS A 10 4.47 0.66 2.26
CA HIS A 10 5.85 0.78 2.75
C HIS A 10 6.26 2.25 2.93
N ALA A 11 6.07 3.08 1.91
CA ALA A 11 6.37 4.51 1.99
C ALA A 11 5.58 5.23 3.10
N LEU A 12 4.30 4.91 3.27
CA LEU A 12 3.45 5.50 4.31
C LEU A 12 3.86 5.08 5.72
N ILE A 13 4.29 3.82 5.94
CA ILE A 13 4.83 3.35 7.22
C ILE A 13 6.10 4.13 7.56
N LEU A 14 7.02 4.30 6.59
CA LEU A 14 8.23 5.12 6.79
C LEU A 14 7.90 6.55 7.18
N ILE A 15 6.99 7.20 6.45
CA ILE A 15 6.58 8.58 6.71
C ILE A 15 5.91 8.73 8.08
N ALA A 16 5.04 7.77 8.44
CA ALA A 16 4.31 7.79 9.71
C ALA A 16 5.21 7.53 10.93
N GLY A 17 6.23 6.67 10.76
CA GLY A 17 7.12 6.29 11.85
C GLY A 17 8.38 7.15 11.99
N ALA A 18 8.66 8.04 11.04
CA ALA A 18 9.87 8.85 11.06
C ALA A 18 9.70 10.09 11.96
N ASP A 19 10.70 10.34 12.81
CA ASP A 19 10.77 11.56 13.64
C ASP A 19 11.10 12.82 12.81
N LYS A 20 11.77 12.64 11.67
CA LYS A 20 12.16 13.70 10.75
C LYS A 20 11.52 13.48 9.38
N PRO A 21 11.29 14.57 8.60
CA PRO A 21 10.81 14.43 7.23
C PRO A 21 11.76 13.60 6.38
N LEU A 22 11.22 12.64 5.63
CA LEU A 22 11.97 11.82 4.69
C LEU A 22 11.88 12.38 3.28
N THR A 23 13.01 12.37 2.57
CA THR A 23 13.07 12.74 1.15
C THR A 23 12.63 11.58 0.26
N SER A 24 12.32 11.87 -1.02
CA SER A 24 12.00 10.82 -1.99
C SER A 24 13.17 9.84 -2.20
N GLU A 25 14.40 10.32 -2.06
CA GLU A 25 15.63 9.53 -2.16
C GLU A 25 15.73 8.51 -1.01
N GLN A 26 15.49 8.94 0.21
CA GLN A 26 15.50 8.08 1.40
C GLN A 26 14.39 7.02 1.35
N ILE A 27 13.18 7.43 0.97
CA ILE A 27 12.06 6.49 0.80
C ILE A 27 12.37 5.48 -0.32
N ALA A 28 12.91 5.94 -1.45
CA ALA A 28 13.27 5.08 -2.57
C ALA A 28 14.34 4.04 -2.20
N ALA A 29 15.33 4.43 -1.40
CA ALA A 29 16.36 3.53 -0.90
C ALA A 29 15.76 2.39 -0.06
N SER A 30 14.84 2.72 0.86
CA SER A 30 14.17 1.71 1.69
C SER A 30 13.20 0.82 0.90
N VAL A 31 12.43 1.40 -0.02
CA VAL A 31 11.48 0.65 -0.86
C VAL A 31 12.19 -0.23 -1.92
N GLY A 32 13.45 0.06 -2.22
CA GLY A 32 14.22 -0.64 -3.25
C GLY A 32 13.83 -0.20 -4.68
N THR A 33 13.63 1.10 -4.87
CA THR A 33 13.20 1.68 -6.16
C THR A 33 13.92 3.00 -6.45
N ASN A 34 13.45 3.76 -7.43
CA ASN A 34 14.04 5.05 -7.78
C ASN A 34 13.21 6.24 -7.27
N PRO A 35 13.84 7.41 -7.01
CA PRO A 35 13.15 8.58 -6.47
C PRO A 35 12.02 9.11 -7.38
N SER A 36 12.13 8.95 -8.69
CA SER A 36 11.09 9.39 -9.63
C SER A 36 9.81 8.58 -9.49
N TYR A 37 9.95 7.28 -9.23
CA TYR A 37 8.81 6.41 -8.92
C TYR A 37 8.14 6.84 -7.61
N ILE A 38 8.91 7.11 -6.56
CA ILE A 38 8.39 7.59 -5.26
C ILE A 38 7.68 8.93 -5.43
N ARG A 39 8.23 9.89 -6.19
CA ARG A 39 7.56 11.19 -6.45
C ARG A 39 6.22 11.01 -7.16
N ARG A 40 6.12 10.08 -8.11
CA ARG A 40 4.86 9.75 -8.77
C ARG A 40 3.87 9.13 -7.79
N LEU A 41 4.31 8.16 -6.99
CA LEU A 41 3.49 7.47 -5.99
C LEU A 41 2.96 8.42 -4.93
N THR A 42 3.83 9.25 -4.34
CA THR A 42 3.43 10.28 -3.35
C THR A 42 2.55 11.36 -3.98
N GLY A 43 2.69 11.61 -5.28
CA GLY A 43 1.78 12.47 -6.06
C GLY A 43 0.34 11.95 -6.02
N LEU A 44 0.13 10.66 -6.29
CA LEU A 44 -1.19 10.02 -6.20
C LEU A 44 -1.77 10.08 -4.78
N LEU A 45 -0.95 9.80 -3.77
CA LEU A 45 -1.35 9.86 -2.37
C LEU A 45 -1.72 11.30 -1.94
N LYS A 46 -1.03 12.31 -2.46
CA LYS A 46 -1.39 13.73 -2.23
C LYS A 46 -2.71 14.10 -2.90
N GLN A 47 -2.94 13.68 -4.13
CA GLN A 47 -4.21 13.91 -4.83
C GLN A 47 -5.40 13.29 -4.09
N ALA A 48 -5.19 12.13 -3.45
CA ALA A 48 -6.19 11.44 -2.63
C ALA A 48 -6.35 12.03 -1.21
N GLY A 49 -5.62 13.10 -0.86
CA GLY A 49 -5.67 13.72 0.47
C GLY A 49 -5.14 12.83 1.59
N ILE A 50 -4.20 11.93 1.29
CA ILE A 50 -3.54 11.06 2.27
C ILE A 50 -2.24 11.71 2.76
N LEU A 51 -1.49 12.35 1.86
CA LEU A 51 -0.24 13.04 2.15
C LEU A 51 -0.31 14.53 1.84
N ALA A 52 0.52 15.30 2.52
CA ALA A 52 0.89 16.66 2.12
C ALA A 52 2.41 16.80 2.08
N SER A 53 2.90 17.71 1.22
CA SER A 53 4.29 18.13 1.26
C SER A 53 4.51 19.07 2.45
N ARG A 54 5.67 19.01 3.10
CA ARG A 54 6.07 19.98 4.11
C ARG A 54 6.69 21.20 3.43
N GLN A 55 6.11 22.37 3.64
CA GLN A 55 6.64 23.61 3.11
C GLN A 55 7.95 23.99 3.83
N GLY A 56 8.98 24.36 3.06
CA GLY A 56 10.22 24.92 3.56
C GLY A 56 11.25 23.92 4.11
N VAL A 57 10.86 22.70 4.42
CA VAL A 57 11.71 21.68 5.07
C VAL A 57 11.93 20.45 4.18
N GLY A 58 11.13 20.31 3.12
CA GLY A 58 11.09 19.09 2.31
C GLY A 58 10.38 17.93 3.01
N GLY A 59 10.16 16.85 2.27
CA GLY A 59 9.53 15.64 2.78
C GLY A 59 8.00 15.71 2.85
N PHE A 60 7.41 14.72 3.52
CA PHE A 60 5.98 14.48 3.54
C PHE A 60 5.45 14.39 4.96
N ARG A 61 4.15 14.62 5.12
CA ARG A 61 3.40 14.33 6.34
C ARG A 61 2.07 13.64 6.00
N LEU A 62 1.61 12.76 6.86
CA LEU A 62 0.24 12.23 6.80
C LEU A 62 -0.79 13.31 7.11
N LEU A 63 -1.93 13.25 6.42
CA LEU A 63 -3.09 14.11 6.68
C LEU A 63 -4.16 13.42 7.52
N ALA A 64 -4.07 12.10 7.69
CA ALA A 64 -4.96 11.31 8.54
C ALA A 64 -4.13 10.52 9.56
N GLU A 65 -4.73 10.22 10.71
CA GLU A 65 -4.12 9.32 11.68
C GLU A 65 -3.99 7.92 11.08
N PRO A 66 -2.88 7.19 11.34
CA PRO A 66 -2.67 5.84 10.80
C PRO A 66 -3.81 4.86 11.13
N GLY A 67 -4.46 5.01 12.29
CA GLY A 67 -5.61 4.20 12.70
C GLY A 67 -6.91 4.50 11.95
N GLU A 68 -7.00 5.64 11.27
CA GLU A 68 -8.14 6.04 10.44
C GLU A 68 -7.89 5.81 8.93
N LEU A 69 -6.68 5.43 8.56
CA LEU A 69 -6.28 5.22 7.18
C LEU A 69 -6.36 3.72 6.84
N SER A 70 -7.48 3.30 6.24
CA SER A 70 -7.65 1.92 5.78
C SER A 70 -6.76 1.60 4.59
N LEU A 71 -6.35 0.34 4.47
CA LEU A 71 -5.58 -0.13 3.32
C LEU A 71 -6.39 -0.01 2.01
N TYR A 72 -7.71 -0.13 2.07
CA TYR A 72 -8.57 0.08 0.91
C TYR A 72 -8.51 1.52 0.39
N ARG A 73 -8.48 2.52 1.28
CA ARG A 73 -8.30 3.92 0.87
C ARG A 73 -6.95 4.15 0.18
N ILE A 74 -5.89 3.50 0.68
CA ILE A 74 -4.56 3.54 0.04
C ILE A 74 -4.60 2.85 -1.32
N TYR A 75 -5.23 1.67 -1.42
CA TYR A 75 -5.38 0.92 -2.67
C TYR A 75 -6.06 1.79 -3.74
N ARG A 76 -7.22 2.35 -3.45
CA ARG A 76 -7.95 3.23 -4.38
C ARG A 76 -7.11 4.43 -4.84
N ALA A 77 -6.34 5.02 -3.93
CA ALA A 77 -5.50 6.19 -4.23
C ALA A 77 -4.42 5.88 -5.29
N VAL A 78 -3.82 4.70 -5.24
CA VAL A 78 -2.68 4.35 -6.11
C VAL A 78 -3.06 3.54 -7.34
N GLU A 79 -4.14 2.76 -7.28
CA GLU A 79 -4.64 2.01 -8.43
C GLU A 79 -5.59 2.84 -9.32
N GLY A 80 -6.23 3.87 -8.76
CA GLY A 80 -7.10 4.78 -9.50
C GLY A 80 -8.41 4.13 -9.96
N VAL A 81 -8.83 3.05 -9.31
CA VAL A 81 -10.03 2.28 -9.64
C VAL A 81 -10.95 2.17 -8.43
N GLU A 82 -12.24 2.01 -8.68
CA GLU A 82 -13.20 1.63 -7.66
C GLU A 82 -13.30 0.11 -7.56
N GLY A 83 -13.26 -0.40 -6.33
CA GLY A 83 -13.24 -1.84 -6.07
C GLY A 83 -11.85 -2.46 -6.22
N VAL A 84 -11.73 -3.66 -5.69
CA VAL A 84 -10.51 -4.47 -5.81
C VAL A 84 -10.65 -5.35 -7.05
N HIS A 85 -9.68 -5.26 -7.96
CA HIS A 85 -9.61 -6.08 -9.17
C HIS A 85 -8.32 -6.89 -9.17
N VAL A 86 -8.47 -8.19 -9.02
CA VAL A 86 -7.35 -9.15 -8.93
C VAL A 86 -7.40 -10.17 -10.05
N PHE A 87 -8.61 -10.49 -10.53
CA PHE A 87 -8.83 -11.59 -11.46
C PHE A 87 -9.35 -11.12 -12.80
N ASP A 88 -8.64 -11.48 -13.86
CA ASP A 88 -9.06 -11.23 -15.23
C ASP A 88 -9.70 -12.47 -15.86
N LEU A 89 -10.71 -12.24 -16.69
CA LEU A 89 -11.33 -13.30 -17.48
C LEU A 89 -10.59 -13.45 -18.82
N HIS A 90 -10.28 -14.69 -19.18
CA HIS A 90 -9.72 -14.99 -20.50
C HIS A 90 -10.66 -14.55 -21.61
N GLN A 91 -10.08 -14.11 -22.72
CA GLN A 91 -10.84 -13.63 -23.87
C GLN A 91 -11.23 -14.77 -24.81
N ASN A 92 -12.34 -14.59 -25.51
CA ASN A 92 -12.79 -15.45 -26.62
C ASN A 92 -12.94 -16.96 -26.29
N PRO A 93 -13.71 -17.35 -25.26
CA PRO A 93 -14.06 -18.76 -25.09
C PRO A 93 -14.86 -19.24 -26.31
N ASN A 94 -14.76 -20.52 -26.64
CA ASN A 94 -15.47 -21.11 -27.78
C ASN A 94 -16.98 -21.21 -27.49
N ASP A 95 -17.80 -20.38 -28.15
CA ASP A 95 -19.25 -20.33 -27.99
C ASP A 95 -19.98 -21.59 -28.54
N ALA A 96 -19.32 -22.37 -29.39
CA ALA A 96 -19.86 -23.64 -29.86
C ALA A 96 -19.80 -24.72 -28.76
N CYS A 97 -18.93 -24.57 -27.78
CA CYS A 97 -18.84 -25.43 -26.60
C CYS A 97 -19.81 -24.95 -25.52
N ILE A 98 -20.60 -25.86 -24.96
CA ILE A 98 -21.54 -25.53 -23.88
C ILE A 98 -20.87 -24.90 -22.66
N VAL A 99 -19.68 -25.37 -22.29
CA VAL A 99 -18.87 -24.82 -21.20
C VAL A 99 -18.33 -23.45 -21.59
N GLY A 100 -17.74 -23.31 -22.78
CA GLY A 100 -17.19 -22.05 -23.29
C GLY A 100 -18.22 -20.91 -23.29
N ARG A 101 -19.47 -21.24 -23.69
CA ARG A 101 -20.59 -20.29 -23.70
C ARG A 101 -20.98 -19.76 -22.31
N HIS A 102 -20.84 -20.57 -21.27
CA HIS A 102 -21.37 -20.27 -19.92
C HIS A 102 -20.25 -19.96 -18.89
N ILE A 103 -18.98 -20.18 -19.21
CA ILE A 103 -17.89 -20.04 -18.22
C ILE A 103 -17.73 -18.59 -17.72
N ARG A 104 -17.86 -17.60 -18.60
CA ARG A 104 -17.67 -16.19 -18.24
C ARG A 104 -18.64 -15.68 -17.16
N PRO A 105 -19.97 -15.83 -17.29
CA PRO A 105 -20.90 -15.41 -16.24
C PRO A 105 -20.66 -16.16 -14.91
N VAL A 106 -20.27 -17.44 -14.94
CA VAL A 106 -19.95 -18.20 -13.74
C VAL A 106 -18.71 -17.62 -13.05
N LEU A 107 -17.60 -17.45 -13.78
CA LEU A 107 -16.36 -16.90 -13.20
C LEU A 107 -16.51 -15.44 -12.80
N THR A 108 -17.30 -14.64 -13.52
CA THR A 108 -17.58 -13.26 -13.11
C THR A 108 -18.21 -13.21 -11.71
N GLY A 109 -19.17 -14.08 -11.42
CA GLY A 109 -19.79 -14.16 -10.10
C GLY A 109 -18.80 -14.55 -9.00
N VAL A 110 -18.02 -15.60 -9.24
CA VAL A 110 -17.01 -16.10 -8.30
C VAL A 110 -15.93 -15.05 -8.02
N PHE A 111 -15.43 -14.42 -9.07
CA PHE A 111 -14.35 -13.41 -8.93
C PHE A 111 -14.82 -12.15 -8.21
N ARG A 112 -16.03 -11.67 -8.53
CA ARG A 112 -16.63 -10.53 -7.82
C ARG A 112 -16.81 -10.81 -6.32
N GLU A 113 -17.22 -12.02 -5.95
CA GLU A 113 -17.34 -12.36 -4.54
C GLU A 113 -15.97 -12.39 -3.84
N ALA A 114 -14.95 -12.99 -4.46
CA ALA A 114 -13.60 -13.02 -3.92
C ALA A 114 -13.00 -11.60 -3.78
N GLU A 115 -13.21 -10.75 -4.79
CA GLU A 115 -12.77 -9.35 -4.79
C GLU A 115 -13.49 -8.53 -3.72
N ALA A 116 -14.79 -8.75 -3.51
CA ALA A 116 -15.55 -8.11 -2.44
C ALA A 116 -15.04 -8.49 -1.04
N GLN A 117 -14.64 -9.75 -0.83
CA GLN A 117 -14.03 -10.19 0.42
C GLN A 117 -12.65 -9.53 0.63
N ALA A 118 -11.84 -9.41 -0.43
CA ALA A 118 -10.56 -8.70 -0.36
C ALA A 118 -10.78 -7.21 -0.03
N GLU A 119 -11.75 -6.56 -0.66
CA GLU A 119 -12.13 -5.17 -0.37
C GLU A 119 -12.56 -4.99 1.08
N TYR A 120 -13.41 -5.89 1.58
CA TYR A 120 -13.83 -5.89 2.98
C TYR A 120 -12.63 -6.00 3.94
N ALA A 121 -11.72 -6.94 3.69
CA ALA A 121 -10.53 -7.13 4.52
C ALA A 121 -9.62 -5.88 4.50
N LEU A 122 -9.37 -5.31 3.33
CA LEU A 122 -8.57 -4.08 3.19
C LEU A 122 -9.26 -2.85 3.82
N GLY A 123 -10.60 -2.79 3.79
CA GLY A 123 -11.39 -1.74 4.43
C GLY A 123 -11.32 -1.77 5.95
N HIS A 124 -11.14 -2.95 6.54
CA HIS A 124 -11.07 -3.16 7.99
C HIS A 124 -9.65 -3.30 8.54
N THR A 125 -8.63 -3.21 7.69
CA THR A 125 -7.22 -3.17 8.08
C THR A 125 -6.69 -1.76 7.88
N THR A 126 -6.05 -1.20 8.90
CA THR A 126 -5.51 0.17 8.89
C THR A 126 -4.00 0.18 8.70
N LEU A 127 -3.46 1.36 8.39
CA LEU A 127 -2.00 1.56 8.38
C LEU A 127 -1.40 1.29 9.77
N SER A 128 -2.11 1.67 10.85
CA SER A 128 -1.70 1.39 12.22
C SER A 128 -1.57 -0.10 12.50
N ASP A 129 -2.49 -0.94 12.01
CA ASP A 129 -2.41 -2.40 12.16
C ASP A 129 -1.15 -2.97 11.47
N CYS A 130 -0.78 -2.43 10.32
CA CYS A 130 0.46 -2.80 9.63
C CYS A 130 1.70 -2.38 10.41
N MET A 131 1.70 -1.17 11.00
CA MET A 131 2.79 -0.67 11.83
C MET A 131 2.97 -1.51 13.10
N GLU A 132 1.88 -1.94 13.73
CA GLU A 132 1.91 -2.81 14.90
C GLU A 132 2.50 -4.20 14.58
N LYS A 133 2.05 -4.79 13.46
CA LYS A 133 2.62 -6.04 12.96
C LYS A 133 4.12 -5.90 12.66
N MET A 134 4.51 -4.78 12.05
CA MET A 134 5.93 -4.49 11.76
C MET A 134 6.77 -4.43 13.04
N ARG A 135 6.30 -3.74 14.09
CA ARG A 135 6.98 -3.73 15.40
C ARG A 135 7.16 -5.14 15.96
N THR A 136 6.09 -5.94 15.90
CA THR A 136 6.13 -7.32 16.41
C THR A 136 7.18 -8.16 15.68
N GLU A 137 7.33 -7.99 14.35
CA GLU A 137 8.37 -8.71 13.58
C GLU A 137 9.78 -8.22 13.94
N ILE A 138 9.98 -6.91 14.08
CA ILE A 138 11.27 -6.32 14.52
C ILE A 138 11.66 -6.83 15.91
N ASP A 139 10.73 -6.82 16.88
CA ASP A 139 10.98 -7.30 18.24
C ASP A 139 11.31 -8.81 18.28
N ARG A 140 10.81 -9.59 17.34
CA ARG A 140 11.16 -11.02 17.21
C ARG A 140 12.57 -11.25 16.69
N GLU A 141 13.03 -10.40 15.77
CA GLU A 141 14.40 -10.48 15.23
C GLU A 141 15.43 -9.98 16.24
N GLU A 142 15.08 -8.92 16.96
CA GLU A 142 15.94 -8.31 17.98
C GLU A 142 15.73 -8.92 19.38
N LYS A 143 16.13 -10.18 19.56
CA LYS A 143 16.21 -10.77 20.91
C LYS A 143 17.26 -10.04 21.76
N GLY A 144 16.99 -8.82 22.22
CA GLY A 144 17.81 -8.16 23.23
C GLY A 144 18.11 -6.68 23.14
N GLY A 145 17.45 -5.90 22.29
CA GLY A 145 17.73 -4.45 22.21
C GLY A 145 16.46 -3.61 22.10
N GLU A 146 16.12 -2.87 23.14
CA GLU A 146 15.09 -1.82 23.12
C GLU A 146 15.55 -0.64 22.27
N GLN A 147 15.32 -0.68 20.96
CA GLN A 147 15.35 0.54 20.14
C GLN A 147 13.91 0.93 19.77
N PRO A 148 13.51 2.21 19.90
CA PRO A 148 12.19 2.64 19.51
C PRO A 148 12.01 2.51 17.98
N PHE A 149 10.81 2.15 17.53
CA PHE A 149 10.46 1.94 16.12
C PHE A 149 10.84 3.14 15.23
N SER A 150 10.72 4.38 15.74
CA SER A 150 11.16 5.60 15.06
C SER A 150 12.66 5.64 14.80
N ALA A 151 13.48 5.12 15.71
CA ALA A 151 14.93 5.05 15.55
C ALA A 151 15.33 4.02 14.48
N GLU A 152 14.62 2.90 14.39
CA GLU A 152 14.82 1.89 13.36
C GLU A 152 14.49 2.43 11.96
N ILE A 153 13.40 3.17 11.81
CA ILE A 153 13.05 3.84 10.55
C ILE A 153 14.10 4.89 10.17
N ALA A 154 14.59 5.69 11.13
CA ALA A 154 15.64 6.66 10.87
C ALA A 154 16.92 6.00 10.36
N LYS A 155 17.32 4.88 10.96
CA LYS A 155 18.51 4.11 10.58
C LYS A 155 18.37 3.48 9.19
N ALA A 156 17.20 2.94 8.85
CA ALA A 156 16.92 2.39 7.53
C ALA A 156 16.96 3.45 6.41
N ALA A 157 16.66 4.70 6.73
CA ALA A 157 16.67 5.81 5.77
C ALA A 157 18.05 6.44 5.53
N GLU A 158 19.06 6.12 6.36
CA GLU A 158 20.43 6.63 6.25
C GLU A 158 21.37 5.70 5.44
N THR A 159 20.90 4.49 5.08
CA THR A 159 21.66 3.48 4.30
C THR A 159 21.32 3.55 2.82
#